data_4d5b9370efb34cac068c10e7a4d9b29c
#
_entry.id   4d5b9370efb34cac068c10e7a4d9b29c
#
_cell.length_a   1.000
_cell.length_b   1.000
_cell.length_c   1.000
_cell.angle_alpha   90.00
_cell.angle_beta   90.00
_cell.angle_gamma   90.00
#
_symmetry.space_group_name_H-M   'P 1'
#
loop_
_entity.id
_entity.type
_entity.pdbx_description
1 polymer ?
#
loop_
_entity_poly.entity_id
_entity_poly.type
_entity_poly.pdbx_seq_one_letter_code
_entity_poly.pdbx_strand_id
1 'polypeptide(L)'
;NKGVDRVIALPAMLFAAGHTKNDIPALLNKYSAENGFPIQYGRELGLNSLMIGAAGARIKEIIDSNPIFPLSETLLVVAGRGSSDPDANSNVSKITRMLVEGFGFGWGETVFSGVTFPLVDPGLRHALKLGYKRVILLPYFLFSGVLVSRVRDHSMRVANDNPEVQFLNASYLSDQDFVIDTFMERIQEVFHGENFMNCALCKYRSNLLGFENEVGYEQVSHHDHVEGCLDITPEKKEHEHSHEHFPYPHAEHPFGPVTLRSLNKSQI
;
A
#
# COMPACT_ATOMS: atom_id res chain seq x y z
N ASN A 1 -35.79 -6.45 1.95
CA ASN A 1 -36.10 -6.41 0.51
C ASN A 1 -36.50 -4.99 0.12
N LYS A 2 -35.53 -4.19 -0.41
CA LYS A 2 -35.77 -2.81 -0.85
C LYS A 2 -35.82 -2.70 -2.38
N GLY A 3 -36.08 -3.81 -3.10
CA GLY A 3 -36.13 -3.81 -4.57
C GLY A 3 -34.79 -3.48 -5.23
N VAL A 4 -33.69 -3.96 -4.66
CA VAL A 4 -32.35 -3.79 -5.24
C VAL A 4 -32.12 -4.93 -6.22
N ASP A 5 -31.93 -4.61 -7.50
CA ASP A 5 -31.74 -5.59 -8.57
C ASP A 5 -30.25 -5.94 -8.79
N ARG A 6 -29.34 -5.11 -8.30
CA ARG A 6 -27.90 -5.25 -8.54
C ARG A 6 -27.08 -4.71 -7.37
N VAL A 7 -26.03 -5.45 -7.00
CA VAL A 7 -25.03 -4.99 -6.03
C VAL A 7 -23.65 -5.01 -6.67
N ILE A 8 -22.92 -3.90 -6.50
CA ILE A 8 -21.52 -3.79 -6.89
C ILE A 8 -20.71 -3.58 -5.60
N ALA A 9 -19.73 -4.43 -5.38
CA ALA A 9 -18.78 -4.30 -4.29
C ALA A 9 -17.45 -3.78 -4.85
N LEU A 10 -17.00 -2.62 -4.38
CA LEU A 10 -15.71 -2.04 -4.74
C LEU A 10 -14.77 -2.08 -3.54
N PRO A 11 -13.58 -2.66 -3.66
CA PRO A 11 -12.60 -2.61 -2.60
C PRO A 11 -12.01 -1.21 -2.50
N ALA A 12 -12.15 -0.57 -1.34
CA ALA A 12 -11.51 0.71 -1.06
C ALA A 12 -10.02 0.49 -0.74
N MET A 13 -9.29 -0.02 -1.73
CA MET A 13 -7.89 -0.39 -1.65
C MET A 13 -7.09 0.20 -2.81
N LEU A 14 -5.86 0.63 -2.48
CA LEU A 14 -4.97 1.26 -3.46
C LEU A 14 -4.42 0.25 -4.47
N PHE A 15 -4.00 -0.92 -4.00
CA PHE A 15 -3.44 -1.98 -4.84
C PHE A 15 -3.99 -3.34 -4.43
N ALA A 16 -4.12 -4.21 -5.41
CA ALA A 16 -4.55 -5.58 -5.19
C ALA A 16 -3.44 -6.39 -4.50
N ALA A 17 -3.79 -6.98 -3.36
CA ALA A 17 -2.99 -7.92 -2.60
C ALA A 17 -3.92 -9.02 -2.04
N GLY A 18 -3.49 -9.77 -1.02
CA GLY A 18 -4.23 -10.89 -0.47
C GLY A 18 -5.72 -10.62 -0.24
N HIS A 19 -6.07 -9.55 0.44
CA HIS A 19 -7.48 -9.22 0.69
C HIS A 19 -8.28 -9.02 -0.60
N THR A 20 -7.75 -8.26 -1.55
CA THR A 20 -8.44 -7.95 -2.81
C THR A 20 -8.45 -9.14 -3.76
N LYS A 21 -7.35 -9.89 -3.81
CA LYS A 21 -7.20 -11.04 -4.73
C LYS A 21 -7.86 -12.32 -4.21
N ASN A 22 -8.02 -12.47 -2.89
CA ASN A 22 -8.43 -13.71 -2.24
C ASN A 22 -9.61 -13.52 -1.27
N ASP A 23 -9.42 -12.78 -0.17
CA ASP A 23 -10.35 -12.81 0.97
C ASP A 23 -11.71 -12.21 0.63
N ILE A 24 -11.74 -11.03 0.02
CA ILE A 24 -12.98 -10.35 -0.35
C ILE A 24 -13.75 -11.14 -1.40
N PRO A 25 -13.13 -11.59 -2.53
CA PRO A 25 -13.82 -12.43 -3.50
C PRO A 25 -14.38 -13.72 -2.89
N ALA A 26 -13.63 -14.39 -2.02
CA ALA A 26 -14.08 -15.62 -1.36
C ALA A 26 -15.34 -15.36 -0.51
N LEU A 27 -15.33 -14.29 0.29
CA LEU A 27 -16.47 -13.90 1.13
C LEU A 27 -17.70 -13.52 0.29
N LEU A 28 -17.52 -12.71 -0.75
CA LEU A 28 -18.61 -12.28 -1.62
C LEU A 28 -19.22 -13.46 -2.39
N ASN A 29 -18.39 -14.36 -2.89
CA ASN A 29 -18.84 -15.59 -3.59
C ASN A 29 -19.63 -16.49 -2.64
N LYS A 30 -19.16 -16.70 -1.42
CA LYS A 30 -19.88 -17.47 -0.39
C LYS A 30 -21.23 -16.83 -0.09
N TYR A 31 -21.26 -15.54 0.22
CA TYR A 31 -22.50 -14.83 0.51
C TYR A 31 -23.50 -14.87 -0.66
N SER A 32 -23.03 -14.70 -1.88
CA SER A 32 -23.84 -14.77 -3.11
C SER A 32 -24.46 -16.15 -3.28
N ALA A 33 -23.69 -17.22 -3.06
CA ALA A 33 -24.18 -18.60 -3.16
C ALA A 33 -25.22 -18.93 -2.09
N GLU A 34 -24.99 -18.51 -0.85
CA GLU A 34 -25.91 -18.78 0.28
C GLU A 34 -27.25 -18.03 0.17
N ASN A 35 -27.26 -16.85 -0.46
CA ASN A 35 -28.43 -15.97 -0.51
C ASN A 35 -29.08 -15.89 -1.90
N GLY A 36 -28.54 -16.56 -2.91
CA GLY A 36 -29.04 -16.54 -4.28
C GLY A 36 -29.05 -15.14 -4.92
N PHE A 37 -28.18 -14.24 -4.46
CA PHE A 37 -28.12 -12.86 -4.90
C PHE A 37 -26.74 -12.55 -5.49
N PRO A 38 -26.64 -12.25 -6.81
CA PRO A 38 -25.36 -12.01 -7.46
C PRO A 38 -24.74 -10.66 -7.02
N ILE A 39 -23.47 -10.71 -6.64
CA ILE A 39 -22.69 -9.53 -6.32
C ILE A 39 -21.58 -9.39 -7.37
N GLN A 40 -21.50 -8.25 -8.02
CA GLN A 40 -20.42 -7.94 -8.93
C GLN A 40 -19.28 -7.31 -8.15
N TYR A 41 -18.07 -7.87 -8.29
CA TYR A 41 -16.89 -7.38 -7.62
C TYR A 41 -16.05 -6.54 -8.58
N GLY A 42 -15.87 -5.25 -8.24
CA GLY A 42 -15.00 -4.36 -8.99
C GLY A 42 -13.54 -4.48 -8.55
N ARG A 43 -12.62 -4.00 -9.38
CA ARG A 43 -11.21 -3.99 -9.04
C ARG A 43 -10.84 -2.85 -8.08
N GLU A 44 -9.66 -2.92 -7.52
CA GLU A 44 -9.04 -1.87 -6.71
C GLU A 44 -8.81 -0.56 -7.49
N LEU A 45 -8.45 0.52 -6.79
CA LEU A 45 -8.14 1.80 -7.42
C LEU A 45 -6.96 1.69 -8.39
N GLY A 46 -5.91 0.96 -8.00
CA GLY A 46 -4.80 0.55 -8.86
C GLY A 46 -3.88 1.68 -9.32
N LEU A 47 -3.07 1.36 -10.32
CA LEU A 47 -2.29 2.35 -11.08
C LEU A 47 -3.23 3.00 -12.08
N ASN A 48 -3.54 4.26 -11.85
CA ASN A 48 -4.46 5.05 -12.65
C ASN A 48 -3.94 6.49 -12.73
N SER A 49 -4.19 7.17 -13.84
CA SER A 49 -3.78 8.56 -14.03
C SER A 49 -4.39 9.51 -12.99
N LEU A 50 -5.64 9.27 -12.61
CA LEU A 50 -6.32 10.04 -11.56
C LEU A 50 -5.66 9.81 -10.18
N MET A 51 -5.27 8.59 -9.85
CA MET A 51 -4.57 8.30 -8.60
C MET A 51 -3.18 8.94 -8.53
N ILE A 52 -2.48 9.04 -9.68
CA ILE A 52 -1.24 9.81 -9.79
C ILE A 52 -1.53 11.30 -9.64
N GLY A 53 -2.63 11.78 -10.23
CA GLY A 53 -3.12 13.14 -10.06
C GLY A 53 -3.43 13.49 -8.61
N ALA A 54 -4.10 12.59 -7.87
CA ALA A 54 -4.38 12.75 -6.45
C ALA A 54 -3.09 12.91 -5.62
N ALA A 55 -2.12 12.04 -5.85
CA ALA A 55 -0.81 12.13 -5.22
C ALA A 55 -0.09 13.43 -5.59
N GLY A 56 -0.14 13.80 -6.87
CA GLY A 56 0.42 15.04 -7.38
C GLY A 56 -0.21 16.29 -6.75
N ALA A 57 -1.52 16.30 -6.53
CA ALA A 57 -2.22 17.38 -5.84
C ALA A 57 -1.70 17.56 -4.40
N ARG A 58 -1.53 16.46 -3.64
CA ARG A 58 -0.98 16.49 -2.28
C ARG A 58 0.47 16.99 -2.23
N ILE A 59 1.27 16.63 -3.23
CA ILE A 59 2.63 17.16 -3.37
C ILE A 59 2.59 18.65 -3.70
N LYS A 60 1.71 19.05 -4.62
CA LYS A 60 1.59 20.45 -5.04
C LYS A 60 1.18 21.36 -3.88
N GLU A 61 0.23 20.96 -3.05
CA GLU A 61 -0.20 21.69 -1.85
C GLU A 61 0.99 22.05 -0.96
N ILE A 62 1.94 21.13 -0.78
CA ILE A 62 3.09 21.35 0.11
C ILE A 62 4.21 22.16 -0.57
N ILE A 63 4.41 21.99 -1.88
CA ILE A 63 5.39 22.74 -2.65
C ILE A 63 4.98 24.22 -2.73
N ASP A 64 3.72 24.50 -3.05
CA ASP A 64 3.20 25.85 -3.19
C ASP A 64 3.31 26.64 -1.86
N SER A 65 3.21 25.93 -0.74
CA SER A 65 3.38 26.52 0.60
C SER A 65 4.86 26.68 1.02
N ASN A 66 5.80 26.04 0.30
CA ASN A 66 7.22 25.99 0.67
C ASN A 66 8.14 26.11 -0.57
N PRO A 67 8.18 27.26 -1.25
CA PRO A 67 8.85 27.40 -2.55
C PRO A 67 10.39 27.53 -2.50
N ILE A 68 11.01 27.42 -1.33
CA ILE A 68 12.41 27.84 -1.08
C ILE A 68 13.44 27.02 -1.88
N PHE A 69 13.18 25.71 -2.11
CA PHE A 69 14.10 24.83 -2.80
C PHE A 69 13.58 24.39 -4.15
N PRO A 70 14.43 24.31 -5.21
CA PRO A 70 14.03 23.73 -6.47
C PRO A 70 13.74 22.22 -6.31
N LEU A 71 12.86 21.70 -7.16
CA LEU A 71 12.48 20.27 -7.10
C LEU A 71 13.66 19.36 -7.45
N SER A 72 14.57 19.82 -8.32
CA SER A 72 15.81 19.10 -8.64
C SER A 72 16.76 18.91 -7.44
N GLU A 73 16.61 19.72 -6.38
CA GLU A 73 17.35 19.58 -5.13
C GLU A 73 16.52 18.93 -4.01
N THR A 74 15.37 18.42 -4.35
CA THR A 74 14.42 17.81 -3.41
C THR A 74 14.33 16.32 -3.63
N LEU A 75 14.35 15.56 -2.54
CA LEU A 75 14.08 14.13 -2.50
C LEU A 75 12.59 13.90 -2.25
N LEU A 76 11.92 13.16 -3.13
CA LEU A 76 10.58 12.66 -2.86
C LEU A 76 10.66 11.29 -2.20
N VAL A 77 9.97 11.09 -1.09
CA VAL A 77 9.82 9.78 -0.45
C VAL A 77 8.34 9.41 -0.42
N VAL A 78 7.98 8.33 -1.06
CA VAL A 78 6.60 7.82 -1.07
C VAL A 78 6.51 6.64 -0.10
N ALA A 79 5.66 6.78 0.91
CA ALA A 79 5.46 5.77 1.94
C ALA A 79 4.19 4.96 1.66
N GLY A 80 4.35 3.69 1.29
CA GLY A 80 3.26 2.72 1.16
C GLY A 80 2.97 2.00 2.48
N ARG A 81 1.86 1.25 2.52
CA ARG A 81 1.53 0.38 3.65
C ARG A 81 2.54 -0.77 3.80
N GLY A 82 2.93 -1.35 2.68
CA GLY A 82 3.64 -2.63 2.60
C GLY A 82 2.68 -3.82 2.54
N SER A 83 3.12 -4.85 1.85
CA SER A 83 2.36 -6.08 1.63
C SER A 83 3.31 -7.27 1.48
N SER A 84 2.79 -8.47 1.77
CA SER A 84 3.46 -9.74 1.40
C SER A 84 3.31 -10.06 -0.10
N ASP A 85 2.60 -9.23 -0.85
CA ASP A 85 2.45 -9.34 -2.29
C ASP A 85 3.42 -8.38 -3.00
N PRO A 86 4.44 -8.88 -3.72
CA PRO A 86 5.44 -8.04 -4.37
C PRO A 86 4.86 -7.18 -5.50
N ASP A 87 3.76 -7.61 -6.13
CA ASP A 87 3.06 -6.82 -7.14
C ASP A 87 2.51 -5.52 -6.53
N ALA A 88 1.85 -5.62 -5.37
CA ALA A 88 1.38 -4.44 -4.64
C ALA A 88 2.51 -3.49 -4.23
N ASN A 89 3.64 -4.03 -3.75
CA ASN A 89 4.81 -3.24 -3.36
C ASN A 89 5.44 -2.54 -4.58
N SER A 90 5.55 -3.24 -5.71
CA SER A 90 6.11 -2.70 -6.95
C SER A 90 5.26 -1.56 -7.51
N ASN A 91 3.95 -1.57 -7.29
CA ASN A 91 3.06 -0.50 -7.71
C ASN A 91 3.33 0.82 -6.96
N VAL A 92 3.71 0.77 -5.68
CA VAL A 92 4.16 1.98 -4.95
C VAL A 92 5.43 2.55 -5.59
N SER A 93 6.38 1.69 -5.97
CA SER A 93 7.61 2.12 -6.64
C SER A 93 7.33 2.74 -8.02
N LYS A 94 6.36 2.22 -8.77
CA LYS A 94 5.91 2.84 -10.03
C LYS A 94 5.32 4.22 -9.81
N ILE A 95 4.46 4.40 -8.80
CA ILE A 95 3.94 5.72 -8.42
C ILE A 95 5.07 6.68 -8.09
N THR A 96 6.03 6.24 -7.25
CA THR A 96 7.21 7.06 -6.91
C THR A 96 7.93 7.52 -8.17
N ARG A 97 8.23 6.61 -9.09
CA ARG A 97 8.94 6.91 -10.33
C ARG A 97 8.18 7.91 -11.19
N MET A 98 6.88 7.72 -11.38
CA MET A 98 6.04 8.60 -12.19
C MET A 98 5.93 10.01 -11.60
N LEU A 99 5.83 10.12 -10.27
CA LEU A 99 5.82 11.41 -9.59
C LEU A 99 7.17 12.14 -9.69
N VAL A 100 8.27 11.40 -9.52
CA VAL A 100 9.62 11.97 -9.66
C VAL A 100 9.83 12.56 -11.05
N GLU A 101 9.52 11.80 -12.09
CA GLU A 101 9.67 12.25 -13.47
C GLU A 101 8.67 13.36 -13.82
N GLY A 102 7.42 13.23 -13.38
CA GLY A 102 6.38 14.21 -13.68
C GLY A 102 6.59 15.59 -13.05
N PHE A 103 7.18 15.64 -11.86
CA PHE A 103 7.50 16.89 -11.16
C PHE A 103 8.93 17.38 -11.41
N GLY A 104 9.85 16.51 -11.82
CA GLY A 104 11.26 16.84 -11.95
C GLY A 104 12.02 16.88 -10.61
N PHE A 105 11.66 15.99 -9.68
CA PHE A 105 12.43 15.82 -8.44
C PHE A 105 13.84 15.31 -8.73
N GLY A 106 14.79 15.71 -7.90
CA GLY A 106 16.17 15.25 -8.04
C GLY A 106 16.33 13.75 -7.82
N TRP A 107 15.55 13.16 -6.92
CA TRP A 107 15.51 11.72 -6.65
C TRP A 107 14.18 11.31 -6.00
N GLY A 108 13.92 10.02 -6.00
CA GLY A 108 12.78 9.46 -5.28
C GLY A 108 13.06 8.10 -4.68
N GLU A 109 12.54 7.91 -3.46
CA GLU A 109 12.62 6.64 -2.73
C GLU A 109 11.22 6.14 -2.37
N THR A 110 11.09 4.81 -2.33
CA THR A 110 9.89 4.14 -1.84
C THR A 110 10.18 3.50 -0.50
N VAL A 111 9.35 3.78 0.49
CA VAL A 111 9.44 3.20 1.83
C VAL A 111 8.09 2.62 2.25
N PHE A 112 8.07 1.78 3.28
CA PHE A 112 6.87 1.11 3.73
C PHE A 112 6.66 1.25 5.24
N SER A 113 5.41 1.31 5.66
CA SER A 113 5.06 1.40 7.08
C SER A 113 5.23 0.06 7.83
N GLY A 114 5.32 -1.06 7.11
CA GLY A 114 5.50 -2.41 7.65
C GLY A 114 5.51 -3.47 6.56
N VAL A 115 5.59 -4.73 6.96
CA VAL A 115 5.45 -5.95 6.14
C VAL A 115 6.58 -6.17 5.12
N THR A 116 7.12 -5.13 4.51
CA THR A 116 8.20 -5.20 3.52
C THR A 116 9.21 -4.06 3.72
N PHE A 117 10.33 -4.13 3.01
CA PHE A 117 11.43 -3.17 3.10
C PHE A 117 11.53 -2.28 1.86
N PRO A 118 12.19 -1.09 2.02
CA PRO A 118 12.70 -0.52 3.27
C PRO A 118 11.57 0.08 4.15
N LEU A 119 11.72 -0.03 5.47
CA LEU A 119 10.82 0.67 6.39
C LEU A 119 11.10 2.17 6.39
N VAL A 120 10.14 2.97 6.87
CA VAL A 120 10.19 4.45 6.80
C VAL A 120 11.47 5.00 7.44
N ASP A 121 11.78 4.68 8.70
CA ASP A 121 12.95 5.23 9.40
C ASP A 121 14.27 4.82 8.72
N PRO A 122 14.60 3.53 8.56
CA PRO A 122 15.85 3.15 7.91
C PRO A 122 15.92 3.59 6.44
N GLY A 123 14.80 3.62 5.72
CA GLY A 123 14.76 4.10 4.34
C GLY A 123 15.06 5.58 4.23
N LEU A 124 14.48 6.42 5.09
CA LEU A 124 14.79 7.85 5.16
C LEU A 124 16.26 8.09 5.50
N ARG A 125 16.80 7.41 6.54
CA ARG A 125 18.21 7.52 6.92
C ARG A 125 19.15 7.08 5.79
N HIS A 126 18.75 6.09 5.02
CA HIS A 126 19.52 5.68 3.84
C HIS A 126 19.47 6.75 2.75
N ALA A 127 18.30 7.25 2.45
CA ALA A 127 18.07 8.25 1.40
C ALA A 127 18.78 9.60 1.71
N LEU A 128 18.90 9.98 2.98
CA LEU A 128 19.65 11.19 3.39
C LEU A 128 21.12 11.14 3.01
N LYS A 129 21.73 9.96 2.83
CA LYS A 129 23.12 9.82 2.35
C LYS A 129 23.32 10.37 0.94
N LEU A 130 22.24 10.58 0.18
CA LEU A 130 22.29 11.21 -1.15
C LEU A 130 22.55 12.72 -1.08
N GLY A 131 22.47 13.34 0.12
CA GLY A 131 22.87 14.72 0.33
C GLY A 131 21.82 15.78 -0.07
N TYR A 132 20.56 15.39 -0.29
CA TYR A 132 19.48 16.33 -0.55
C TYR A 132 19.16 17.17 0.69
N LYS A 133 18.91 18.45 0.47
CA LYS A 133 18.62 19.41 1.55
C LYS A 133 17.15 19.53 1.91
N ARG A 134 16.28 19.00 1.05
CA ARG A 134 14.86 18.94 1.31
C ARG A 134 14.33 17.53 1.01
N VAL A 135 13.49 17.05 1.91
CA VAL A 135 12.75 15.78 1.75
C VAL A 135 11.26 16.11 1.80
N ILE A 136 10.52 15.63 0.82
CA ILE A 136 9.05 15.59 0.85
C ILE A 136 8.63 14.16 1.06
N LEU A 137 7.96 13.87 2.18
CA LEU A 137 7.36 12.58 2.46
C LEU A 137 5.88 12.61 2.08
N LEU A 138 5.46 11.73 1.18
CA LEU A 138 4.07 11.51 0.79
C LEU A 138 3.58 10.18 1.37
N PRO A 139 2.70 10.19 2.37
CA PRO A 139 1.99 8.99 2.80
C PRO A 139 0.96 8.58 1.71
N TYR A 140 1.25 7.50 0.97
CA TYR A 140 0.36 6.98 -0.06
C TYR A 140 -0.68 6.06 0.57
N PHE A 141 -1.65 6.66 1.25
CA PHE A 141 -2.72 6.01 1.99
C PHE A 141 -4.07 6.65 1.64
N LEU A 142 -5.10 5.82 1.60
CA LEU A 142 -6.46 6.29 1.30
C LEU A 142 -7.15 6.90 2.54
N PHE A 143 -6.91 6.32 3.71
CA PHE A 143 -7.57 6.72 4.96
C PHE A 143 -6.58 7.18 6.01
N SER A 144 -7.04 8.03 6.93
CA SER A 144 -6.32 8.35 8.16
C SER A 144 -6.24 7.13 9.08
N GLY A 145 -5.34 7.17 10.06
CA GLY A 145 -5.24 6.13 11.08
C GLY A 145 -3.83 5.96 11.61
N VAL A 146 -3.66 4.92 12.43
CA VAL A 146 -2.41 4.62 13.15
C VAL A 146 -1.20 4.53 12.19
N LEU A 147 -1.38 3.97 11.00
CA LEU A 147 -0.27 3.82 10.04
C LEU A 147 0.21 5.17 9.50
N VAL A 148 -0.70 6.08 9.17
CA VAL A 148 -0.34 7.43 8.71
C VAL A 148 0.36 8.20 9.82
N SER A 149 -0.15 8.13 11.06
CA SER A 149 0.51 8.75 12.22
C SER A 149 1.90 8.18 12.43
N ARG A 150 2.06 6.85 12.39
CA ARG A 150 3.35 6.17 12.53
C ARG A 150 4.36 6.62 11.46
N VAL A 151 3.94 6.72 10.19
CA VAL A 151 4.79 7.22 9.10
C VAL A 151 5.28 8.63 9.40
N ARG A 152 4.41 9.51 9.89
CA ARG A 152 4.77 10.89 10.28
C ARG A 152 5.71 10.92 11.48
N ASP A 153 5.46 10.10 12.51
CA ASP A 153 6.29 10.03 13.71
C ASP A 153 7.72 9.56 13.38
N HIS A 154 7.85 8.58 12.48
CA HIS A 154 9.16 8.15 11.96
C HIS A 154 9.85 9.29 11.20
N SER A 155 9.13 10.00 10.32
CA SER A 155 9.67 11.15 9.60
C SER A 155 10.14 12.26 10.54
N MET A 156 9.33 12.61 11.54
CA MET A 156 9.66 13.65 12.51
C MET A 156 10.89 13.25 13.34
N ARG A 157 11.02 11.99 13.72
CA ARG A 157 12.19 11.49 14.44
C ARG A 157 13.47 11.64 13.61
N VAL A 158 13.43 11.22 12.34
CA VAL A 158 14.58 11.37 11.44
C VAL A 158 14.89 12.85 11.18
N ALA A 159 13.86 13.70 11.05
CA ALA A 159 14.02 15.14 10.89
C ALA A 159 14.72 15.78 12.11
N ASN A 160 14.33 15.40 13.32
CA ASN A 160 14.96 15.91 14.55
C ASN A 160 16.45 15.54 14.65
N ASP A 161 16.83 14.38 14.11
CA ASP A 161 18.22 13.93 14.06
C ASP A 161 19.04 14.62 12.96
N ASN A 162 18.39 15.32 12.01
CA ASN A 162 19.01 15.95 10.84
C ASN A 162 18.46 17.37 10.62
N PRO A 163 18.70 18.31 11.54
CA PRO A 163 18.10 19.65 11.53
C PRO A 163 18.53 20.51 10.33
N GLU A 164 19.61 20.13 9.63
CA GLU A 164 20.09 20.80 8.41
C GLU A 164 19.27 20.46 7.17
N VAL A 165 18.41 19.44 7.24
CA VAL A 165 17.54 19.00 6.14
C VAL A 165 16.10 19.46 6.40
N GLN A 166 15.49 20.10 5.42
CA GLN A 166 14.08 20.48 5.51
C GLN A 166 13.20 19.25 5.24
N PHE A 167 12.44 18.81 6.24
CA PHE A 167 11.43 17.74 6.08
C PHE A 167 10.03 18.35 5.95
N LEU A 168 9.33 17.95 4.90
CA LEU A 168 7.94 18.31 4.64
C LEU A 168 7.10 17.05 4.53
N ASN A 169 6.03 16.96 5.32
CA ASN A 169 5.11 15.83 5.30
C ASN A 169 3.83 16.23 4.56
N ALA A 170 3.62 15.69 3.37
CA ALA A 170 2.38 15.88 2.63
C ALA A 170 1.20 15.19 3.33
N SER A 171 0.00 15.63 3.02
CA SER A 171 -1.21 14.93 3.43
C SER A 171 -1.35 13.60 2.70
N TYR A 172 -2.04 12.63 3.33
CA TYR A 172 -2.44 11.39 2.64
C TYR A 172 -3.54 11.68 1.60
N LEU A 173 -3.90 10.70 0.76
CA LEU A 173 -4.80 10.90 -0.37
C LEU A 173 -6.19 11.37 0.04
N SER A 174 -6.79 10.75 1.06
CA SER A 174 -8.11 11.12 1.60
C SER A 174 -9.21 11.12 0.53
N ASP A 175 -10.12 12.07 0.64
CA ASP A 175 -11.27 12.33 -0.22
C ASP A 175 -10.94 13.32 -1.37
N GLN A 176 -9.69 13.32 -1.83
CA GLN A 176 -9.26 14.13 -2.97
C GLN A 176 -10.13 13.79 -4.20
N ASP A 177 -10.57 14.81 -4.94
CA ASP A 177 -11.51 14.65 -6.05
C ASP A 177 -11.12 13.54 -7.03
N PHE A 178 -9.84 13.46 -7.40
CA PHE A 178 -9.33 12.39 -8.27
C PHE A 178 -9.48 10.98 -7.68
N VAL A 179 -9.49 10.84 -6.35
CA VAL A 179 -9.77 9.56 -5.69
C VAL A 179 -11.23 9.18 -5.89
N ILE A 180 -12.14 10.14 -5.71
CA ILE A 180 -13.58 9.95 -5.91
C ILE A 180 -13.86 9.61 -7.39
N ASP A 181 -13.26 10.34 -8.32
CA ASP A 181 -13.38 10.09 -9.76
C ASP A 181 -12.88 8.69 -10.12
N THR A 182 -11.80 8.22 -9.48
CA THR A 182 -11.32 6.85 -9.68
C THR A 182 -12.36 5.82 -9.23
N PHE A 183 -13.04 6.02 -8.11
CA PHE A 183 -14.14 5.14 -7.71
C PHE A 183 -15.27 5.15 -8.74
N MET A 184 -15.61 6.30 -9.29
CA MET A 184 -16.62 6.40 -10.34
C MET A 184 -16.22 5.65 -11.61
N GLU A 185 -14.95 5.74 -12.02
CA GLU A 185 -14.42 4.93 -13.13
C GLU A 185 -14.58 3.42 -12.84
N ARG A 186 -14.23 2.97 -11.62
CA ARG A 186 -14.35 1.55 -11.24
C ARG A 186 -15.80 1.05 -11.33
N ILE A 187 -16.77 1.90 -10.97
CA ILE A 187 -18.20 1.59 -11.15
C ILE A 187 -18.53 1.45 -12.64
N GLN A 188 -18.11 2.38 -13.47
CA GLN A 188 -18.37 2.35 -14.91
C GLN A 188 -17.74 1.13 -15.59
N GLU A 189 -16.51 0.76 -15.22
CA GLU A 189 -15.86 -0.45 -15.70
C GLU A 189 -16.69 -1.72 -15.43
N VAL A 190 -17.32 -1.81 -14.26
CA VAL A 190 -18.21 -2.94 -13.95
C VAL A 190 -19.45 -2.93 -14.83
N PHE A 191 -20.04 -1.75 -15.11
CA PHE A 191 -21.20 -1.62 -15.97
C PHE A 191 -20.89 -1.97 -17.43
N HIS A 192 -19.71 -1.62 -17.93
CA HIS A 192 -19.31 -1.84 -19.32
C HIS A 192 -18.64 -3.20 -19.55
N GLY A 193 -18.39 -3.98 -18.50
CA GLY A 193 -17.69 -5.26 -18.61
C GLY A 193 -16.18 -5.14 -18.83
N GLU A 194 -15.59 -4.00 -18.50
CA GLU A 194 -14.16 -3.67 -18.63
C GLU A 194 -13.41 -3.83 -17.29
N ASN A 195 -14.00 -4.50 -16.33
CA ASN A 195 -13.47 -4.68 -14.97
C ASN A 195 -12.40 -5.78 -14.95
N PHE A 196 -11.16 -5.46 -15.30
CA PHE A 196 -10.04 -6.40 -15.34
C PHE A 196 -9.02 -6.10 -14.24
N MET A 197 -9.02 -6.93 -13.18
CA MET A 197 -7.93 -6.94 -12.23
C MET A 197 -6.67 -7.51 -12.90
N ASN A 198 -5.49 -6.90 -12.64
CA ASN A 198 -4.22 -7.43 -13.15
C ASN A 198 -3.88 -8.75 -12.44
N CYS A 199 -4.15 -9.88 -13.11
CA CYS A 199 -3.85 -11.20 -12.62
C CYS A 199 -2.52 -11.78 -13.17
N ALA A 200 -1.83 -11.09 -14.06
CA ALA A 200 -0.60 -11.58 -14.67
C ALA A 200 0.54 -11.77 -13.66
N LEU A 201 0.59 -10.91 -12.64
CA LEU A 201 1.55 -10.98 -11.54
C LEU A 201 0.91 -11.41 -10.21
N CYS A 202 -0.22 -12.10 -10.26
CA CYS A 202 -0.87 -12.61 -9.07
C CYS A 202 -0.18 -13.90 -8.60
N LYS A 203 0.42 -13.88 -7.42
CA LYS A 203 1.14 -15.02 -6.84
C LYS A 203 0.26 -16.28 -6.63
N TYR A 204 -1.05 -16.12 -6.53
CA TYR A 204 -2.00 -17.22 -6.42
C TYR A 204 -2.30 -17.91 -7.77
N ARG A 205 -1.90 -17.31 -8.89
CA ARG A 205 -2.20 -17.80 -10.25
C ARG A 205 -0.97 -18.00 -11.13
N SER A 206 0.15 -17.36 -10.78
CA SER A 206 1.38 -17.37 -11.59
C SER A 206 2.57 -17.76 -10.75
N ASN A 207 3.53 -18.46 -11.37
CA ASN A 207 4.81 -18.77 -10.75
C ASN A 207 5.66 -17.49 -10.65
N LEU A 208 5.57 -16.83 -9.52
CA LEU A 208 6.44 -15.69 -9.20
C LEU A 208 7.63 -16.17 -8.40
N LEU A 209 8.80 -15.64 -8.72
CA LEU A 209 10.05 -15.97 -8.03
C LEU A 209 9.90 -15.79 -6.51
N GLY A 210 10.11 -16.88 -5.76
CA GLY A 210 10.01 -16.92 -4.31
C GLY A 210 8.57 -17.11 -3.76
N PHE A 211 7.54 -17.27 -4.63
CA PHE A 211 6.15 -17.51 -4.27
C PHE A 211 5.53 -18.72 -5.00
N GLU A 212 6.38 -19.57 -5.56
CA GLU A 212 5.97 -20.70 -6.41
C GLU A 212 5.00 -21.63 -5.68
N ASN A 213 5.14 -21.77 -4.36
CA ASN A 213 4.31 -22.63 -3.52
C ASN A 213 2.91 -22.04 -3.25
N GLU A 214 2.67 -20.78 -3.60
CA GLU A 214 1.38 -20.13 -3.37
C GLU A 214 0.42 -20.27 -4.57
N VAL A 215 0.89 -20.79 -5.70
CA VAL A 215 0.08 -21.02 -6.90
C VAL A 215 -0.97 -22.08 -6.62
N GLY A 216 -2.24 -21.75 -6.89
CA GLY A 216 -3.38 -22.62 -6.62
C GLY A 216 -3.79 -22.67 -5.15
N TYR A 217 -3.28 -21.78 -4.32
CA TYR A 217 -3.68 -21.68 -2.92
C TYR A 217 -5.20 -21.57 -2.79
N GLU A 218 -5.76 -22.26 -1.81
CA GLU A 218 -7.19 -22.19 -1.53
C GLU A 218 -7.57 -20.76 -1.14
N GLN A 219 -8.71 -20.30 -1.67
CA GLN A 219 -9.28 -19.02 -1.30
C GLN A 219 -9.99 -19.14 0.05
N VAL A 220 -9.21 -19.24 1.10
CA VAL A 220 -9.67 -19.20 2.49
C VAL A 220 -9.42 -17.81 3.04
N SER A 221 -10.46 -17.17 3.58
CA SER A 221 -10.30 -15.89 4.26
C SER A 221 -9.38 -16.07 5.47
N HIS A 222 -8.31 -15.30 5.53
CA HIS A 222 -7.41 -15.27 6.68
C HIS A 222 -7.31 -13.83 7.20
N HIS A 223 -7.35 -13.70 8.51
CA HIS A 223 -7.15 -12.43 9.16
C HIS A 223 -5.71 -12.34 9.63
N ASP A 224 -4.88 -11.65 8.88
CA ASP A 224 -3.60 -11.20 9.43
C ASP A 224 -3.89 -10.06 10.40
N HIS A 225 -3.62 -10.29 11.68
CA HIS A 225 -3.72 -9.26 12.70
C HIS A 225 -2.70 -8.16 12.40
N VAL A 226 -3.17 -7.05 11.88
CA VAL A 226 -2.40 -5.83 11.83
C VAL A 226 -2.43 -5.25 13.23
N GLU A 227 -1.27 -5.07 13.87
CA GLU A 227 -1.18 -4.39 15.17
C GLU A 227 -2.00 -3.10 15.14
N GLY A 228 -2.98 -2.99 16.02
CA GLY A 228 -3.85 -1.83 16.14
C GLY A 228 -5.29 -2.04 15.68
N CYS A 229 -5.68 -3.19 15.14
CA CYS A 229 -7.08 -3.58 15.06
C CYS A 229 -7.56 -4.00 16.46
N LEU A 230 -8.41 -3.18 17.06
CA LEU A 230 -9.13 -3.59 18.26
C LEU A 230 -10.12 -4.69 17.87
N ASP A 231 -9.84 -5.92 18.26
CA ASP A 231 -10.78 -7.03 18.20
C ASP A 231 -12.00 -6.72 19.07
N ILE A 232 -13.13 -6.46 18.44
CA ILE A 232 -14.43 -6.24 19.12
C ILE A 232 -15.18 -7.57 19.28
N THR A 233 -14.53 -8.71 19.21
CA THR A 233 -15.20 -10.00 19.43
C THR A 233 -14.52 -10.81 20.55
N PRO A 234 -15.32 -11.34 21.54
CA PRO A 234 -14.80 -11.94 22.76
C PRO A 234 -14.53 -13.45 22.62
N GLU A 235 -14.04 -13.95 21.51
CA GLU A 235 -13.59 -15.33 21.40
C GLU A 235 -12.14 -15.41 20.93
N LYS A 236 -11.23 -15.17 21.88
CA LYS A 236 -9.81 -15.51 21.74
C LYS A 236 -9.65 -17.02 21.74
N LYS A 237 -9.34 -17.60 20.58
CA LYS A 237 -8.49 -18.79 20.56
C LYS A 237 -7.06 -18.30 20.52
N GLU A 238 -6.35 -18.61 21.62
CA GLU A 238 -4.93 -18.38 21.80
C GLU A 238 -4.15 -19.07 20.69
N HIS A 239 -3.82 -18.34 19.64
CA HIS A 239 -2.64 -18.63 18.86
C HIS A 239 -1.54 -17.74 19.42
N GLU A 240 -0.73 -18.33 20.32
CA GLU A 240 0.54 -17.79 20.74
C GLU A 240 1.46 -17.62 19.53
N HIS A 241 1.34 -16.48 18.87
CA HIS A 241 2.44 -15.93 18.09
C HIS A 241 3.18 -15.00 19.03
N SER A 242 4.31 -15.46 19.53
CA SER A 242 5.24 -14.66 20.31
C SER A 242 5.78 -13.50 19.45
N HIS A 243 5.05 -12.39 19.45
CA HIS A 243 5.50 -11.11 18.87
C HIS A 243 6.33 -10.33 19.88
N GLU A 244 7.10 -11.06 20.70
CA GLU A 244 8.03 -10.42 21.63
C GLU A 244 9.11 -9.66 20.83
N HIS A 245 9.05 -8.34 20.94
CA HIS A 245 10.13 -7.37 20.76
C HIS A 245 10.41 -6.76 19.40
N PHE A 246 9.70 -7.05 18.33
CA PHE A 246 9.89 -6.32 17.08
C PHE A 246 8.59 -5.64 16.61
N PRO A 247 8.60 -4.32 16.35
CA PRO A 247 7.41 -3.59 15.92
C PRO A 247 6.90 -4.02 14.53
N TYR A 248 7.63 -4.91 13.85
CA TYR A 248 7.26 -5.43 12.54
C TYR A 248 7.61 -6.92 12.41
N PRO A 249 6.68 -7.79 12.01
CA PRO A 249 6.91 -9.25 11.92
C PRO A 249 8.09 -9.66 11.01
N HIS A 250 8.60 -8.74 10.21
CA HIS A 250 9.65 -8.99 9.22
C HIS A 250 10.84 -8.04 9.31
N ALA A 251 10.93 -7.25 10.40
CA ALA A 251 12.01 -6.30 10.61
C ALA A 251 13.38 -6.95 10.85
N GLU A 252 13.41 -8.25 11.13
CA GLU A 252 14.65 -9.00 11.43
C GLU A 252 15.54 -9.23 10.21
N HIS A 253 15.01 -9.08 9.00
CA HIS A 253 15.80 -9.35 7.81
C HIS A 253 16.34 -8.06 7.20
N PRO A 254 17.66 -7.79 7.28
CA PRO A 254 18.26 -6.54 6.81
C PRO A 254 18.15 -6.35 5.29
N PHE A 255 17.89 -7.40 4.52
CA PHE A 255 17.94 -7.39 3.05
C PHE A 255 16.62 -7.69 2.37
N GLY A 256 15.50 -7.68 3.11
CA GLY A 256 14.34 -7.72 2.33
C GLY A 256 13.20 -8.64 2.61
N PRO A 257 12.45 -8.94 1.57
CA PRO A 257 11.13 -9.51 1.69
C PRO A 257 11.16 -10.91 2.30
N VAL A 258 10.04 -11.27 2.89
CA VAL A 258 9.71 -12.60 3.44
C VAL A 258 10.05 -13.74 2.48
N THR A 259 10.08 -13.46 1.19
CA THR A 259 10.48 -14.40 0.12
C THR A 259 11.82 -15.07 0.36
N LEU A 260 12.77 -14.39 0.98
CA LEU A 260 14.06 -15.01 1.32
C LEU A 260 13.95 -16.01 2.50
N ARG A 261 12.84 -16.02 3.23
CA ARG A 261 12.57 -17.00 4.28
C ARG A 261 12.10 -18.35 3.72
N SER A 262 11.53 -18.36 2.53
CA SER A 262 11.12 -19.61 1.85
C SER A 262 12.29 -20.38 1.26
N LEU A 263 13.45 -19.76 1.11
CA LEU A 263 14.68 -20.48 0.84
C LEU A 263 15.03 -21.28 2.10
N ASN A 264 14.63 -22.53 2.09
CA ASN A 264 14.89 -23.48 3.17
C ASN A 264 16.36 -23.38 3.60
N LYS A 265 16.58 -23.27 4.92
CA LYS A 265 17.90 -23.32 5.56
C LYS A 265 18.76 -24.53 5.18
N SER A 266 18.21 -25.46 4.38
CA SER A 266 18.88 -26.65 3.86
C SER A 266 19.52 -26.43 2.47
N GLN A 267 19.45 -25.24 1.89
CA GLN A 267 20.00 -24.93 0.55
C GLN A 267 21.05 -23.80 0.57
N ILE A 268 21.51 -23.38 1.74
CA ILE A 268 22.65 -22.46 1.92
C ILE A 268 23.82 -23.24 2.49
#